data_f89a4cdd523250a5e509da8d3ba5b3bd
#
_entry.id   f89a4cdd523250a5e509da8d3ba5b3bd
#
_cell.length_a   1.000
_cell.length_b   1.000
_cell.length_c   1.000
_cell.angle_alpha   90.00
_cell.angle_beta   90.00
_cell.angle_gamma   90.00
#
_symmetry.space_group_name_H-M   'P 1'
#
loop_
_entity.id
_entity.type
_entity.pdbx_description
1 polymer ?
#
loop_
_entity_poly.entity_id
_entity_poly.type
_entity_poly.pdbx_seq_one_letter_code
_entity_poly.pdbx_strand_id
1 'polypeptide(L)'
;SFTVGVYNVAEKKYYANTFSGSFEIVSLTGTINTMNGEFYTHLHMSAGNDKGEVFGGHLNRAVVSATCEMVVDVLDGTVDRQYDPVTGLNLFKF
;
A
#
# COMPACT_ATOMS: atom_id res chain seq x y z
N SER A 1 13.85 -5.18 3.68
CA SER A 1 13.58 -4.60 2.35
C SER A 1 12.09 -4.33 2.16
N PHE A 2 11.77 -3.38 1.34
CA PHE A 2 10.40 -3.10 0.95
C PHE A 2 10.32 -2.61 -0.48
N THR A 3 9.18 -2.90 -1.12
CA THR A 3 8.88 -2.45 -2.48
C THR A 3 7.62 -1.62 -2.44
N VAL A 4 7.73 -0.40 -2.93
CA VAL A 4 6.63 0.56 -3.03
C VAL A 4 6.58 1.15 -4.42
N GLY A 5 5.44 1.70 -4.79
CA GLY A 5 5.33 2.25 -6.12
C GLY A 5 4.24 3.29 -6.27
N VAL A 6 4.19 3.84 -7.46
CA VAL A 6 3.22 4.86 -7.88
C VAL A 6 2.65 4.46 -9.23
N TYR A 7 1.32 4.51 -9.34
CA TYR A 7 0.63 4.27 -10.59
C TYR A 7 0.43 5.57 -11.35
N ASN A 8 0.90 5.61 -12.58
CA ASN A 8 0.66 6.72 -13.49
C ASN A 8 -0.62 6.44 -14.29
N VAL A 9 -1.68 7.18 -14.00
CA VAL A 9 -3.00 6.98 -14.62
C VAL A 9 -2.97 7.28 -16.12
N ALA A 10 -2.27 8.31 -16.54
CA ALA A 10 -2.19 8.70 -17.94
C ALA A 10 -1.52 7.64 -18.80
N GLU A 11 -0.46 7.05 -18.30
CA GLU A 11 0.29 5.98 -18.98
C GLU A 11 -0.30 4.59 -18.70
N LYS A 12 -1.16 4.46 -17.69
CA LYS A 12 -1.62 3.18 -17.15
C LYS A 12 -0.45 2.25 -16.82
N LYS A 13 0.58 2.82 -16.19
CA LYS A 13 1.81 2.13 -15.86
C LYS A 13 2.17 2.31 -14.38
N TYR A 14 2.56 1.22 -13.75
CA TYR A 14 3.00 1.18 -12.35
C TYR A 14 4.52 1.22 -12.29
N TYR A 15 5.03 2.16 -11.48
CA TYR A 15 6.47 2.32 -11.24
C TYR A 15 6.79 1.88 -9.83
N ALA A 16 7.50 0.77 -9.70
CA ALA A 16 7.88 0.20 -8.41
C ALA A 16 9.38 0.40 -8.15
N ASN A 17 9.71 0.62 -6.88
CA ASN A 17 11.08 0.73 -6.41
C ASN A 17 11.27 -0.13 -5.17
N THR A 18 12.40 -0.82 -5.11
CA THR A 18 12.76 -1.66 -3.97
C THR A 18 13.92 -1.03 -3.21
N PHE A 19 13.75 -0.95 -1.90
CA PHE A 19 14.75 -0.39 -1.00
C PHE A 19 15.20 -1.44 0.00
N SER A 20 16.48 -1.51 0.23
CA SER A 20 17.12 -2.43 1.18
C SER A 20 18.00 -1.65 2.14
N GLY A 21 18.17 -2.18 3.34
CA GLY A 21 18.99 -1.58 4.36
C GLY A 21 18.20 -1.39 5.66
N SER A 22 18.65 -0.45 6.48
CA SER A 22 18.03 -0.17 7.77
C SER A 22 17.03 0.97 7.62
N PHE A 23 15.76 0.66 7.89
CA PHE A 23 14.66 1.60 7.79
C PHE A 23 13.72 1.47 8.98
N GLU A 24 13.11 2.58 9.35
CA GLU A 24 11.98 2.61 10.28
C GLU A 24 10.73 3.08 9.56
N ILE A 25 9.58 2.49 9.90
CA ILE A 25 8.30 2.87 9.32
C ILE A 25 7.94 4.27 9.82
N VAL A 26 7.77 5.21 8.90
CA VAL A 26 7.28 6.55 9.18
C VAL A 26 5.75 6.57 9.21
N SER A 27 5.15 5.90 8.23
CA SER A 27 3.70 5.83 8.09
C SER A 27 3.31 4.55 7.37
N LEU A 28 2.23 3.93 7.83
CA LEU A 28 1.58 2.81 7.17
C LEU A 28 0.08 3.00 7.33
N THR A 29 -0.61 3.28 6.26
CA THR A 29 -2.05 3.56 6.28
C THR A 29 -2.74 2.86 5.12
N GLY A 30 -4.02 2.59 5.28
CA GLY A 30 -4.80 2.05 4.19
C GLY A 30 -6.03 1.32 4.64
N THR A 31 -6.50 0.44 3.78
CA THR A 31 -7.73 -0.31 4.00
C THR A 31 -7.52 -1.80 3.72
N ILE A 32 -8.29 -2.61 4.44
CA ILE A 32 -8.41 -4.03 4.22
C ILE A 32 -9.89 -4.28 3.95
N ASN A 33 -10.19 -4.83 2.79
CA ASN A 33 -11.57 -5.14 2.40
C ASN A 33 -11.59 -6.34 1.46
N THR A 34 -12.49 -6.35 0.51
CA THR A 34 -12.60 -7.43 -0.48
C THR A 34 -12.62 -6.87 -1.90
N MET A 35 -12.31 -7.73 -2.85
CA MET A 35 -12.59 -7.53 -4.26
C MET A 35 -13.18 -8.83 -4.80
N ASN A 36 -14.40 -8.78 -5.32
CA ASN A 36 -15.16 -9.97 -5.73
C ASN A 36 -15.26 -11.01 -4.60
N GLY A 37 -15.40 -10.55 -3.34
CA GLY A 37 -15.45 -11.41 -2.17
C GLY A 37 -14.11 -11.97 -1.71
N GLU A 38 -13.02 -11.70 -2.41
CA GLU A 38 -11.68 -12.12 -2.04
C GLU A 38 -10.97 -11.05 -1.21
N PHE A 39 -10.09 -11.49 -0.32
CA PHE A 39 -9.26 -10.60 0.49
C PHE A 39 -8.50 -9.59 -0.38
N TYR A 40 -8.54 -8.33 0.02
CA TYR A 40 -7.86 -7.26 -0.69
C TYR A 40 -7.31 -6.22 0.27
N THR A 41 -6.04 -5.87 0.11
CA THR A 41 -5.41 -4.79 0.86
C THR A 41 -5.02 -3.64 -0.06
N HIS A 42 -5.21 -2.42 0.44
CA HIS A 42 -4.71 -1.22 -0.20
C HIS A 42 -3.98 -0.41 0.85
N LEU A 43 -2.67 -0.56 0.90
CA LEU A 43 -1.82 0.07 1.90
C LEU A 43 -0.80 0.97 1.22
N HIS A 44 -0.54 2.10 1.85
CA HIS A 44 0.56 2.99 1.49
C HIS A 44 1.53 3.07 2.65
N MET A 45 2.82 3.03 2.36
CA MET A 45 3.86 3.03 3.37
C MET A 45 4.95 4.01 3.01
N SER A 46 5.50 4.65 4.03
CA SER A 46 6.76 5.37 3.94
C SER A 46 7.70 4.90 5.03
N ALA A 47 8.99 4.85 4.73
CA ALA A 47 10.02 4.44 5.67
C ALA A 47 11.25 5.33 5.51
N GLY A 48 11.88 5.62 6.64
CA GLY A 48 13.03 6.50 6.72
C GLY A 48 14.31 5.76 7.07
N ASN A 49 15.41 6.20 6.50
CA ASN A 49 16.72 5.67 6.80
C ASN A 49 17.44 6.51 7.88
N ASP A 50 18.68 6.14 8.18
CA ASP A 50 19.51 6.80 9.20
C ASP A 50 19.96 8.21 8.82
N LYS A 51 19.77 8.61 7.57
CA LYS A 51 20.03 9.98 7.08
C LYS A 51 18.79 10.86 7.09
N GLY A 52 17.64 10.33 7.50
CA GLY A 52 16.37 11.04 7.47
C GLY A 52 15.74 11.10 6.08
N GLU A 53 16.26 10.36 5.11
CA GLU A 53 15.65 10.23 3.80
C GLU A 53 14.45 9.30 3.90
N VAL A 54 13.33 9.71 3.30
CA VAL A 54 12.07 8.96 3.36
C VAL A 54 11.63 8.57 1.95
N PHE A 55 11.33 7.29 1.79
CA PHE A 55 10.83 6.75 0.53
C PHE A 55 9.48 6.10 0.79
N GLY A 56 8.55 6.19 -0.16
CA GLY A 56 7.24 5.65 0.05
C GLY A 56 6.40 5.55 -1.21
N GLY A 57 5.23 4.98 -1.05
CA GLY A 57 4.24 4.80 -2.09
C GLY A 57 3.26 3.70 -1.75
N HIS A 58 2.56 3.21 -2.76
CA HIS A 58 1.70 2.03 -2.63
C HIS A 58 2.55 0.83 -2.22
N LEU A 59 2.16 0.15 -1.15
CA LEU A 59 2.93 -0.99 -0.64
C LEU A 59 2.67 -2.24 -1.47
N ASN A 60 3.73 -2.79 -2.03
CA ASN A 60 3.69 -4.09 -2.69
C ASN A 60 4.14 -5.19 -1.74
N ARG A 61 5.26 -4.98 -1.07
CA ARG A 61 5.87 -5.97 -0.20
C ARG A 61 6.78 -5.30 0.81
N ALA A 62 6.77 -5.79 2.03
CA ALA A 62 7.73 -5.39 3.05
C ALA A 62 8.08 -6.60 3.93
N VAL A 63 9.32 -6.68 4.35
CA VAL A 63 9.79 -7.70 5.28
C VAL A 63 10.19 -7.00 6.57
N VAL A 64 9.49 -7.34 7.65
CA VAL A 64 9.76 -6.80 8.98
C VAL A 64 10.97 -7.53 9.56
N SER A 65 12.03 -6.77 9.88
CA SER A 65 13.25 -7.35 10.46
C SER A 65 13.22 -7.36 11.99
N ALA A 66 12.57 -6.37 12.59
CA ALA A 66 12.47 -6.27 14.06
C ALA A 66 11.02 -6.29 14.52
N THR A 67 10.29 -5.21 14.27
CA THR A 67 8.92 -5.09 14.75
C THR A 67 8.08 -4.17 13.86
N CYS A 68 6.77 -4.43 13.83
CA CYS A 68 5.78 -3.54 13.24
C CYS A 68 4.54 -3.58 14.14
N GLU A 69 4.20 -2.46 14.73
CA GLU A 69 3.01 -2.33 15.55
C GLU A 69 1.93 -1.60 14.76
N MET A 70 0.76 -2.21 14.63
CA MET A 70 -0.36 -1.66 13.88
C MET A 70 -1.59 -1.53 14.75
N VAL A 71 -2.33 -0.43 14.55
CA VAL A 71 -3.69 -0.26 15.07
C VAL A 71 -4.65 -0.47 13.93
N VAL A 72 -5.60 -1.36 14.11
CA VAL A 72 -6.59 -1.72 13.10
C VAL A 72 -7.97 -1.48 13.67
N ASP A 73 -8.74 -0.61 13.01
CA ASP A 73 -10.15 -0.39 13.34
C ASP A 73 -11.03 -1.25 12.44
N VAL A 74 -11.88 -2.07 13.05
CA VAL A 74 -12.85 -2.88 12.32
C VAL A 74 -14.18 -2.11 12.26
N LEU A 75 -14.58 -1.74 11.04
CA LEU A 75 -15.83 -1.03 10.81
C LEU A 75 -16.94 -2.02 10.46
N ASP A 76 -18.17 -1.71 10.89
CA ASP A 76 -19.34 -2.51 10.53
C ASP A 76 -19.65 -2.34 9.04
N GLY A 77 -20.05 -3.45 8.42
CA GLY A 77 -20.41 -3.50 7.02
C GLY A 77 -19.31 -4.01 6.13
N THR A 78 -19.59 -4.04 4.86
CA THR A 78 -18.65 -4.50 3.81
C THR A 78 -18.62 -3.50 2.68
N VAL A 79 -17.41 -3.25 2.17
CA VAL A 79 -17.18 -2.47 0.95
C VAL A 79 -16.31 -3.32 0.03
N ASP A 80 -16.83 -3.59 -1.15
CA ASP A 80 -16.10 -4.34 -2.17
C ASP A 80 -15.36 -3.38 -3.10
N ARG A 81 -14.60 -3.93 -4.04
CA ARG A 81 -13.90 -3.17 -5.07
C ARG A 81 -14.30 -3.65 -6.45
N GLN A 82 -14.18 -2.75 -7.41
CA GLN A 82 -14.47 -3.00 -8.80
C GLN A 82 -13.39 -2.38 -9.67
N TYR A 83 -12.95 -3.12 -10.69
CA TYR A 83 -12.02 -2.59 -11.68
C TYR A 83 -12.68 -1.44 -12.45
N ASP A 84 -11.95 -0.32 -12.54
CA ASP A 84 -12.36 0.84 -13.33
C ASP A 84 -11.51 0.91 -14.61
N PRO A 85 -12.11 0.68 -15.80
CA PRO A 85 -11.36 0.69 -17.05
C PRO A 85 -10.86 2.07 -17.47
N VAL A 86 -11.45 3.14 -16.94
CA VAL A 86 -11.00 4.50 -17.25
C VAL A 86 -9.65 4.79 -16.64
N THR A 87 -9.49 4.48 -15.35
CA THR A 87 -8.24 4.71 -14.64
C THR A 87 -7.30 3.51 -14.68
N GLY A 88 -7.84 2.30 -14.85
CA GLY A 88 -7.08 1.05 -14.72
C GLY A 88 -6.88 0.62 -13.27
N LEU A 89 -7.62 1.19 -12.33
CA LEU A 89 -7.50 0.93 -10.90
C LEU A 89 -8.69 0.12 -10.37
N ASN A 90 -8.45 -0.54 -9.25
CA ASN A 90 -9.51 -1.22 -8.49
C ASN A 90 -10.05 -0.25 -7.45
N LEU A 91 -11.20 0.34 -7.71
CA LEU A 91 -11.81 1.36 -6.87
C LEU A 91 -12.86 0.77 -5.93
N PHE A 92 -13.16 1.47 -4.83
CA PHE A 92 -14.28 1.11 -3.97
C PHE A 92 -15.58 1.07 -4.78
N LYS A 93 -16.36 0.04 -4.52
CA LYS A 93 -17.71 -0.12 -5.08
C LYS A 93 -18.73 0.12 -3.98
N PHE A 94 -19.40 1.24 -4.05
CA PHE A 94 -20.46 1.60 -3.11
C PHE A 94 -21.84 1.17 -3.58
#